data_8e98d378d2df563d39495dbf2ace5120
#
_entry.id   8e98d378d2df563d39495dbf2ace5120
#
_cell.length_a   1.000
_cell.length_b   1.000
_cell.length_c   1.000
_cell.angle_alpha   90.00
_cell.angle_beta   90.00
_cell.angle_gamma   90.00
#
_symmetry.space_group_name_H-M   'P 1'
#
loop_
_entity.id
_entity.type
_entity.pdbx_description
1 polymer ?
#
loop_
_entity_poly.entity_id
_entity_poly.type
_entity_poly.pdbx_seq_one_letter_code
_entity_poly.pdbx_strand_id
1 'polypeptide(L)'
;MEKRFIKIGLVSISDRASAGIYKDEGIPALTEWLKKTLIDRFEIPTALINDDIDIIKKTLIEFADEKYCDLIFTTGGTGPSPRDVTPEATLLVGDKEMPGFGEQMRQISLKFVPTAILSRQTAVIRQKTLIINLPGQPKSIQQTLEGLKDVNNNIIIEGIFSAIPYCIDLIGGPFIETDPSVVKTFRPKKN
;
A
#
# COMPACT_ATOMS: atom_id res chain seq x y z
N MET A 1 -5.84 -26.11 12.40
CA MET A 1 -6.38 -25.16 11.41
C MET A 1 -5.25 -24.84 10.45
N GLU A 2 -5.41 -25.13 9.15
CA GLU A 2 -4.43 -24.70 8.15
C GLU A 2 -4.35 -23.17 8.18
N LYS A 3 -3.12 -22.63 8.24
CA LYS A 3 -2.88 -21.19 8.25
C LYS A 3 -3.26 -20.68 6.86
N ARG A 4 -4.31 -19.87 6.76
CA ARG A 4 -4.75 -19.26 5.50
C ARG A 4 -3.60 -18.43 4.92
N PHE A 5 -3.33 -18.57 3.62
CA PHE A 5 -2.37 -17.72 2.92
C PHE A 5 -2.81 -16.25 2.96
N ILE A 6 -1.85 -15.37 3.18
CA ILE A 6 -2.06 -13.93 3.07
C ILE A 6 -2.17 -13.57 1.58
N LYS A 7 -3.18 -12.79 1.19
CA LYS A 7 -3.33 -12.29 -0.18
C LYS A 7 -3.11 -10.80 -0.23
N ILE A 8 -2.12 -10.37 -1.00
CA ILE A 8 -1.75 -8.96 -1.15
C ILE A 8 -1.89 -8.55 -2.61
N GLY A 9 -2.93 -7.79 -2.92
CA GLY A 9 -3.17 -7.25 -4.26
C GLY A 9 -2.21 -6.10 -4.57
N LEU A 10 -1.58 -6.12 -5.74
CA LEU A 10 -0.76 -5.03 -6.25
C LEU A 10 -1.37 -4.48 -7.54
N VAL A 11 -1.76 -3.21 -7.53
CA VAL A 11 -2.38 -2.54 -8.67
C VAL A 11 -1.53 -1.35 -9.09
N SER A 12 -0.91 -1.43 -10.26
CA SER A 12 -0.21 -0.29 -10.86
C SER A 12 -1.19 0.48 -11.76
N ILE A 13 -1.28 1.78 -11.55
CA ILE A 13 -2.22 2.67 -12.22
C ILE A 13 -1.40 3.66 -13.03
N SER A 14 -1.45 3.53 -14.36
CA SER A 14 -0.70 4.36 -15.29
C SER A 14 -1.16 4.18 -16.72
N ASP A 15 -1.67 5.24 -17.35
CA ASP A 15 -2.00 5.28 -18.77
C ASP A 15 -0.81 4.89 -19.65
N ARG A 16 0.39 5.38 -19.29
CA ARG A 16 1.60 5.17 -20.10
C ARG A 16 2.16 3.76 -19.96
N ALA A 17 2.16 3.19 -18.76
CA ALA A 17 2.63 1.83 -18.54
C ALA A 17 1.64 0.81 -19.13
N SER A 18 0.34 1.02 -18.96
CA SER A 18 -0.70 0.15 -19.53
C SER A 18 -0.73 0.17 -21.06
N ALA A 19 -0.36 1.29 -21.68
CA ALA A 19 -0.16 1.41 -23.13
C ALA A 19 1.19 0.87 -23.62
N GLY A 20 2.05 0.33 -22.74
CA GLY A 20 3.36 -0.21 -23.10
C GLY A 20 4.42 0.85 -23.45
N ILE A 21 4.21 2.13 -23.12
CA ILE A 21 5.16 3.23 -23.40
C ILE A 21 6.41 3.11 -22.53
N TYR A 22 6.26 2.62 -21.29
CA TYR A 22 7.39 2.25 -20.44
C TYR A 22 7.03 1.00 -19.60
N LYS A 23 8.04 0.36 -19.04
CA LYS A 23 7.86 -0.82 -18.18
C LYS A 23 7.43 -0.39 -16.80
N ASP A 24 6.39 -1.03 -16.25
CA ASP A 24 6.02 -0.85 -14.84
C ASP A 24 7.15 -1.31 -13.92
N GLU A 25 7.54 -0.46 -12.99
CA GLU A 25 8.55 -0.73 -11.96
C GLU A 25 7.94 -0.84 -10.56
N GLY A 26 6.68 -0.43 -10.37
CA GLY A 26 6.00 -0.41 -9.08
C GLY A 26 5.70 -1.82 -8.57
N ILE A 27 5.03 -2.65 -9.37
CA ILE A 27 4.71 -4.04 -9.01
C ILE A 27 5.98 -4.87 -8.72
N PRO A 28 7.03 -4.85 -9.58
CA PRO A 28 8.28 -5.55 -9.28
C PRO A 28 8.92 -5.10 -7.97
N ALA A 29 9.04 -3.79 -7.73
CA ALA A 29 9.64 -3.25 -6.52
C ALA A 29 8.88 -3.67 -5.25
N LEU A 30 7.54 -3.58 -5.27
CA LEU A 30 6.69 -4.04 -4.17
C LEU A 30 6.80 -5.55 -3.94
N THR A 31 6.81 -6.33 -5.01
CA THR A 31 6.95 -7.79 -4.93
C THR A 31 8.27 -8.19 -4.26
N GLU A 32 9.38 -7.59 -4.68
CA GLU A 32 10.69 -7.84 -4.09
C GLU A 32 10.75 -7.40 -2.61
N TRP A 33 10.17 -6.25 -2.31
CA TRP A 33 10.10 -5.75 -0.94
C TRP A 33 9.29 -6.67 -0.03
N LEU A 34 8.10 -7.12 -0.48
CA LEU A 34 7.25 -8.05 0.27
C LEU A 34 7.94 -9.39 0.52
N LYS A 35 8.66 -9.93 -0.47
CA LYS A 35 9.45 -11.17 -0.31
C LYS A 35 10.55 -11.07 0.75
N LYS A 36 11.12 -9.88 0.94
CA LYS A 36 12.14 -9.62 1.99
C LYS A 36 11.51 -9.40 3.35
N THR A 37 10.29 -8.87 3.38
CA THR A 37 9.66 -8.39 4.60
C THR A 37 8.79 -9.45 5.26
N LEU A 38 8.07 -10.27 4.49
CA LEU A 38 7.11 -11.24 5.02
C LEU A 38 7.75 -12.60 5.26
N ILE A 39 7.55 -13.13 6.47
CA ILE A 39 7.97 -14.49 6.85
C ILE A 39 6.93 -15.51 6.41
N ASP A 40 5.65 -15.15 6.51
CA ASP A 40 4.54 -16.02 6.10
C ASP A 40 4.47 -16.21 4.59
N ARG A 41 3.87 -17.34 4.17
CA ARG A 41 3.54 -17.55 2.75
C ARG A 41 2.41 -16.64 2.32
N PHE A 42 2.55 -16.06 1.14
CA PHE A 42 1.57 -15.11 0.58
C PHE A 42 1.41 -15.27 -0.93
N GLU A 43 0.28 -14.81 -1.43
CA GLU A 43 -0.05 -14.73 -2.85
C GLU A 43 -0.16 -13.27 -3.27
N ILE A 44 0.28 -12.95 -4.49
CA ILE A 44 0.25 -11.60 -5.05
C ILE A 44 -0.54 -11.58 -6.35
N PRO A 45 -1.87 -11.40 -6.33
CA PRO A 45 -2.60 -11.00 -7.53
C PRO A 45 -2.17 -9.60 -7.96
N THR A 46 -1.94 -9.41 -9.27
CA THR A 46 -1.47 -8.14 -9.82
C THR A 46 -2.38 -7.64 -10.92
N ALA A 47 -2.45 -6.31 -11.09
CA ALA A 47 -3.08 -5.65 -12.23
C ALA A 47 -2.29 -4.40 -12.63
N LEU A 48 -2.20 -4.14 -13.95
CA LEU A 48 -1.69 -2.91 -14.53
C LEU A 48 -2.84 -2.29 -15.34
N ILE A 49 -3.29 -1.11 -14.93
CA ILE A 49 -4.51 -0.48 -15.46
C ILE A 49 -4.29 1.00 -15.77
N ASN A 50 -5.23 1.58 -16.51
CA ASN A 50 -5.24 2.99 -16.86
C ASN A 50 -5.69 3.86 -15.69
N ASP A 51 -5.34 5.17 -15.75
CA ASP A 51 -5.83 6.23 -14.87
C ASP A 51 -7.29 6.57 -15.20
N ASP A 52 -8.21 5.65 -14.90
CA ASP A 52 -9.65 5.77 -15.08
C ASP A 52 -10.40 5.35 -13.82
N ILE A 53 -11.28 6.24 -13.34
CA ILE A 53 -11.94 6.08 -12.04
C ILE A 53 -12.80 4.81 -11.97
N ASP A 54 -13.49 4.45 -13.04
CA ASP A 54 -14.39 3.29 -13.04
C ASP A 54 -13.59 1.97 -13.18
N ILE A 55 -12.50 1.99 -13.96
CA ILE A 55 -11.58 0.85 -14.06
C ILE A 55 -10.90 0.61 -12.71
N ILE A 56 -10.41 1.66 -12.05
CA ILE A 56 -9.78 1.55 -10.72
C ILE A 56 -10.78 0.99 -9.70
N LYS A 57 -11.99 1.56 -9.61
CA LYS A 57 -13.04 1.08 -8.71
C LYS A 57 -13.35 -0.39 -8.93
N LYS A 58 -13.59 -0.79 -10.19
CA LYS A 58 -13.89 -2.17 -10.55
C LYS A 58 -12.77 -3.12 -10.12
N THR A 59 -11.53 -2.75 -10.39
CA THR A 59 -10.36 -3.56 -10.02
C THR A 59 -10.21 -3.70 -8.50
N LEU A 60 -10.39 -2.61 -7.74
CA LEU A 60 -10.31 -2.65 -6.28
C LEU A 60 -11.41 -3.51 -5.66
N ILE A 61 -12.64 -3.43 -6.19
CA ILE A 61 -13.77 -4.27 -5.78
C ILE A 61 -13.48 -5.74 -6.08
N GLU A 62 -13.04 -6.07 -7.30
CA GLU A 62 -12.68 -7.43 -7.70
C GLU A 62 -11.61 -8.02 -6.76
N PHE A 63 -10.55 -7.25 -6.45
CA PHE A 63 -9.47 -7.69 -5.58
C PHE A 63 -9.93 -7.90 -4.13
N ALA A 64 -10.79 -7.03 -3.62
CA ALA A 64 -11.31 -7.15 -2.26
C ALA A 64 -12.38 -8.24 -2.13
N ASP A 65 -13.39 -8.23 -2.99
CA ASP A 65 -14.62 -9.01 -2.81
C ASP A 65 -14.59 -10.38 -3.49
N GLU A 66 -13.84 -10.54 -4.61
CA GLU A 66 -13.79 -11.77 -5.39
C GLU A 66 -12.48 -12.54 -5.20
N LYS A 67 -11.33 -11.82 -5.17
CA LYS A 67 -10.01 -12.42 -4.90
C LYS A 67 -9.73 -12.56 -3.42
N TYR A 68 -10.50 -11.88 -2.55
CA TYR A 68 -10.36 -11.89 -1.10
C TYR A 68 -8.96 -11.48 -0.64
N CYS A 69 -8.42 -10.39 -1.20
CA CYS A 69 -7.18 -9.81 -0.72
C CYS A 69 -7.34 -9.26 0.69
N ASP A 70 -6.37 -9.51 1.56
CA ASP A 70 -6.31 -8.95 2.91
C ASP A 70 -5.79 -7.51 2.90
N LEU A 71 -4.89 -7.23 1.95
CA LEU A 71 -4.26 -5.95 1.71
C LEU A 71 -4.23 -5.67 0.21
N ILE A 72 -4.50 -4.43 -0.20
CA ILE A 72 -4.31 -3.97 -1.56
C ILE A 72 -3.43 -2.73 -1.53
N PHE A 73 -2.33 -2.76 -2.26
CA PHE A 73 -1.54 -1.59 -2.58
C PHE A 73 -1.81 -1.13 -4.01
N THR A 74 -2.09 0.15 -4.17
CA THR A 74 -2.05 0.79 -5.49
C THR A 74 -0.80 1.64 -5.61
N THR A 75 -0.26 1.80 -6.81
CA THR A 75 0.82 2.74 -7.12
C THR A 75 0.45 3.57 -8.33
N GLY A 76 0.72 4.89 -8.29
CA GLY A 76 0.40 5.81 -9.37
C GLY A 76 -0.93 6.54 -9.19
N GLY A 77 -1.15 7.58 -9.99
CA GLY A 77 -2.38 8.38 -10.02
C GLY A 77 -2.73 9.12 -8.72
N THR A 78 -1.74 9.48 -7.88
CA THR A 78 -1.98 10.10 -6.55
C THR A 78 -1.62 11.59 -6.45
N GLY A 79 -1.21 12.22 -7.53
CA GLY A 79 -0.86 13.64 -7.58
C GLY A 79 -2.08 14.56 -7.87
N PRO A 80 -1.82 15.85 -8.14
CA PRO A 80 -2.88 16.84 -8.40
C PRO A 80 -3.26 16.98 -9.88
N SER A 81 -2.69 16.16 -10.78
CA SER A 81 -3.00 16.20 -12.20
C SER A 81 -4.46 15.78 -12.46
N PRO A 82 -5.11 16.30 -13.52
CA PRO A 82 -6.49 15.89 -13.86
C PRO A 82 -6.67 14.39 -14.12
N ARG A 83 -5.60 13.68 -14.48
CA ARG A 83 -5.63 12.22 -14.68
C ARG A 83 -5.37 11.43 -13.40
N ASP A 84 -4.88 12.08 -12.33
CA ASP A 84 -4.62 11.44 -11.04
C ASP A 84 -5.95 11.28 -10.29
N VAL A 85 -6.60 10.12 -10.41
CA VAL A 85 -7.94 9.85 -9.83
C VAL A 85 -7.95 8.64 -8.87
N THR A 86 -6.76 8.13 -8.53
CA THR A 86 -6.63 6.96 -7.64
C THR A 86 -7.23 7.21 -6.25
N PRO A 87 -7.00 8.36 -5.59
CA PRO A 87 -7.60 8.62 -4.27
C PRO A 87 -9.12 8.66 -4.31
N GLU A 88 -9.69 9.31 -5.33
CA GLU A 88 -11.15 9.40 -5.52
C GLU A 88 -11.77 8.02 -5.71
N ALA A 89 -11.19 7.19 -6.59
CA ALA A 89 -11.66 5.83 -6.81
C ALA A 89 -11.58 4.98 -5.53
N THR A 90 -10.50 5.14 -4.76
CA THR A 90 -10.28 4.43 -3.49
C THR A 90 -11.30 4.82 -2.43
N LEU A 91 -11.58 6.11 -2.27
CA LEU A 91 -12.59 6.61 -1.33
C LEU A 91 -14.00 6.12 -1.68
N LEU A 92 -14.33 6.05 -2.98
CA LEU A 92 -15.64 5.58 -3.45
C LEU A 92 -15.92 4.09 -3.18
N VAL A 93 -14.88 3.26 -3.01
CA VAL A 93 -15.05 1.83 -2.73
C VAL A 93 -14.90 1.47 -1.26
N GLY A 94 -14.42 2.41 -0.43
CA GLY A 94 -14.15 2.18 0.99
C GLY A 94 -15.38 2.31 1.86
N ASP A 95 -15.46 1.47 2.90
CA ASP A 95 -16.48 1.57 3.96
C ASP A 95 -16.03 2.50 5.09
N LYS A 96 -14.71 2.60 5.30
CA LYS A 96 -14.09 3.46 6.33
C LYS A 96 -12.82 4.09 5.79
N GLU A 97 -12.69 5.40 5.95
CA GLU A 97 -11.46 6.11 5.65
C GLU A 97 -10.40 5.89 6.72
N MET A 98 -9.14 5.74 6.29
CA MET A 98 -7.96 5.58 7.14
C MET A 98 -6.92 6.67 6.83
N PRO A 99 -7.23 7.96 7.10
CA PRO A 99 -6.42 9.10 6.66
C PRO A 99 -5.00 9.10 7.24
N GLY A 100 -4.81 8.52 8.42
CA GLY A 100 -3.51 8.44 9.09
C GLY A 100 -2.41 7.78 8.25
N PHE A 101 -2.74 6.84 7.35
CA PHE A 101 -1.76 6.28 6.42
C PHE A 101 -1.25 7.33 5.44
N GLY A 102 -2.14 8.13 4.85
CA GLY A 102 -1.77 9.22 3.95
C GLY A 102 -0.96 10.32 4.65
N GLU A 103 -1.34 10.68 5.86
CA GLU A 103 -0.62 11.64 6.71
C GLU A 103 0.81 11.17 6.97
N GLN A 104 0.98 9.92 7.41
CA GLN A 104 2.29 9.34 7.70
C GLN A 104 3.17 9.26 6.45
N MET A 105 2.62 8.82 5.30
CA MET A 105 3.36 8.78 4.04
C MET A 105 3.84 10.16 3.61
N ARG A 106 3.00 11.19 3.72
CA ARG A 106 3.40 12.58 3.43
C ARG A 106 4.47 13.09 4.39
N GLN A 107 4.35 12.79 5.69
CA GLN A 107 5.34 13.18 6.70
C GLN A 107 6.73 12.60 6.38
N ILE A 108 6.79 11.33 5.98
CA ILE A 108 8.04 10.67 5.55
C ILE A 108 8.57 11.32 4.28
N SER A 109 7.73 11.45 3.24
CA SER A 109 8.15 11.92 1.93
C SER A 109 8.61 13.38 1.94
N LEU A 110 8.05 14.24 2.79
CA LEU A 110 8.47 15.64 2.98
C LEU A 110 9.90 15.79 3.52
N LYS A 111 10.49 14.74 4.09
CA LYS A 111 11.90 14.72 4.49
C LYS A 111 12.86 14.59 3.30
N PHE A 112 12.35 14.20 2.13
CA PHE A 112 13.14 13.98 0.92
C PHE A 112 12.87 15.03 -0.15
N VAL A 113 11.58 15.38 -0.35
CA VAL A 113 11.19 16.32 -1.41
C VAL A 113 10.04 17.23 -0.93
N PRO A 114 10.14 18.56 -1.11
CA PRO A 114 9.09 19.50 -0.66
C PRO A 114 7.77 19.33 -1.44
N THR A 115 7.82 18.83 -2.67
CA THR A 115 6.64 18.60 -3.51
C THR A 115 5.77 17.42 -3.02
N ALA A 116 6.22 16.64 -2.02
CA ALA A 116 5.40 15.61 -1.39
C ALA A 116 4.11 16.16 -0.74
N ILE A 117 4.05 17.48 -0.47
CA ILE A 117 2.82 18.16 -0.01
C ILE A 117 1.67 18.04 -1.03
N LEU A 118 1.98 17.82 -2.30
CA LEU A 118 1.00 17.68 -3.38
C LEU A 118 0.41 16.25 -3.45
N SER A 119 0.94 15.31 -2.69
CA SER A 119 0.46 13.93 -2.68
C SER A 119 -0.89 13.83 -1.98
N ARG A 120 -1.85 13.19 -2.66
CA ARG A 120 -3.21 12.96 -2.16
C ARG A 120 -3.44 11.50 -1.73
N GLN A 121 -2.35 10.78 -1.48
CA GLN A 121 -2.38 9.41 -0.99
C GLN A 121 -3.32 9.25 0.21
N THR A 122 -4.12 8.19 0.17
CA THR A 122 -5.07 7.85 1.24
C THR A 122 -5.13 6.33 1.44
N ALA A 123 -5.91 5.90 2.42
CA ALA A 123 -6.24 4.50 2.62
C ALA A 123 -7.69 4.36 3.07
N VAL A 124 -8.27 3.20 2.80
CA VAL A 124 -9.62 2.83 3.23
C VAL A 124 -9.65 1.37 3.67
N ILE A 125 -10.67 1.02 4.45
CA ILE A 125 -11.08 -0.36 4.69
C ILE A 125 -12.32 -0.61 3.85
N ARG A 126 -12.31 -1.71 3.09
CA ARG A 126 -13.49 -2.29 2.45
C ARG A 126 -13.70 -3.68 3.01
N GLN A 127 -14.80 -3.88 3.75
CA GLN A 127 -15.11 -5.13 4.47
C GLN A 127 -13.93 -5.60 5.35
N LYS A 128 -13.15 -6.58 4.91
CA LYS A 128 -11.97 -7.11 5.60
C LYS A 128 -10.65 -6.83 4.86
N THR A 129 -10.67 -5.95 3.88
CA THR A 129 -9.52 -5.58 3.05
C THR A 129 -9.06 -4.16 3.39
N LEU A 130 -7.78 -4.01 3.71
CA LEU A 130 -7.14 -2.70 3.80
C LEU A 130 -6.61 -2.31 2.42
N ILE A 131 -7.00 -1.13 1.90
CA ILE A 131 -6.57 -0.59 0.60
C ILE A 131 -5.74 0.66 0.86
N ILE A 132 -4.52 0.73 0.33
CA ILE A 132 -3.60 1.85 0.54
C ILE A 132 -3.05 2.34 -0.80
N ASN A 133 -3.12 3.66 -1.03
CA ASN A 133 -2.50 4.29 -2.20
C ASN A 133 -1.04 4.65 -1.87
N LEU A 134 -0.10 3.99 -2.53
CA LEU A 134 1.33 4.26 -2.39
C LEU A 134 1.83 5.28 -3.43
N PRO A 135 3.00 5.91 -3.22
CA PRO A 135 3.63 6.73 -4.25
C PRO A 135 3.98 5.91 -5.49
N GLY A 136 4.08 6.59 -6.66
CA GLY A 136 4.40 5.91 -7.92
C GLY A 136 5.89 5.55 -8.09
N GLN A 137 6.81 6.21 -7.36
CA GLN A 137 8.25 5.98 -7.50
C GLN A 137 8.73 4.83 -6.62
N PRO A 138 9.43 3.80 -7.14
CA PRO A 138 9.88 2.63 -6.36
C PRO A 138 10.65 3.00 -5.08
N LYS A 139 11.56 3.98 -5.16
CA LYS A 139 12.31 4.45 -3.98
C LYS A 139 11.40 5.05 -2.91
N SER A 140 10.40 5.84 -3.33
CA SER A 140 9.44 6.44 -2.40
C SER A 140 8.51 5.39 -1.78
N ILE A 141 8.17 4.32 -2.51
CA ILE A 141 7.43 3.16 -1.99
C ILE A 141 8.18 2.56 -0.81
N GLN A 142 9.44 2.18 -0.99
CA GLN A 142 10.24 1.61 0.07
C GLN A 142 10.37 2.56 1.27
N GLN A 143 10.65 3.84 1.03
CA GLN A 143 10.76 4.85 2.09
C GLN A 143 9.48 4.98 2.92
N THR A 144 8.31 4.98 2.29
CA THR A 144 7.04 5.08 3.01
C THR A 144 6.69 3.81 3.78
N LEU A 145 7.04 2.63 3.25
CA LEU A 145 6.79 1.36 3.92
C LEU A 145 7.70 1.14 5.13
N GLU A 146 9.00 1.46 5.02
CA GLU A 146 10.01 1.24 6.06
C GLU A 146 10.17 2.42 7.03
N GLY A 147 9.84 3.65 6.58
CA GLY A 147 10.06 4.87 7.36
C GLY A 147 11.44 5.47 7.18
N LEU A 148 11.78 6.41 8.06
CA LEU A 148 13.05 7.11 8.06
C LEU A 148 13.95 6.59 9.19
N LYS A 149 15.18 6.22 8.85
CA LYS A 149 16.22 5.78 9.79
C LYS A 149 17.40 6.75 9.78
N ASP A 150 18.08 6.89 10.92
CA ASP A 150 19.33 7.64 11.03
C ASP A 150 20.53 6.82 10.51
N VAL A 151 21.72 7.42 10.58
CA VAL A 151 22.98 6.79 10.15
C VAL A 151 23.35 5.55 10.99
N ASN A 152 22.79 5.42 12.19
CA ASN A 152 22.97 4.28 13.08
C ASN A 152 21.84 3.25 12.97
N ASN A 153 20.97 3.39 11.97
CA ASN A 153 19.82 2.53 11.71
C ASN A 153 18.70 2.64 12.77
N ASN A 154 18.68 3.69 13.60
CA ASN A 154 17.58 3.96 14.51
C ASN A 154 16.40 4.59 13.75
N ILE A 155 15.19 4.18 14.07
CA ILE A 155 13.99 4.72 13.46
C ILE A 155 13.74 6.14 13.97
N ILE A 156 13.69 7.11 13.04
CA ILE A 156 13.32 8.51 13.29
C ILE A 156 11.82 8.72 13.06
N ILE A 157 11.29 8.11 12.00
CA ILE A 157 9.86 8.14 11.64
C ILE A 157 9.46 6.72 11.23
N GLU A 158 8.47 6.15 11.91
CA GLU A 158 7.95 4.82 11.59
C GLU A 158 7.36 4.78 10.18
N GLY A 159 7.68 3.72 9.44
CA GLY A 159 7.02 3.42 8.18
C GLY A 159 5.59 2.94 8.38
N ILE A 160 4.76 3.09 7.37
CA ILE A 160 3.35 2.69 7.47
C ILE A 160 3.18 1.17 7.68
N PHE A 161 4.16 0.36 7.23
CA PHE A 161 4.03 -1.10 7.35
C PHE A 161 4.13 -1.58 8.80
N SER A 162 4.69 -0.79 9.70
CA SER A 162 4.71 -1.10 11.14
C SER A 162 3.30 -1.27 11.73
N ALA A 163 2.31 -0.55 11.20
CA ALA A 163 0.92 -0.55 11.67
C ALA A 163 -0.03 -1.46 10.84
N ILE A 164 0.33 -1.79 9.59
CA ILE A 164 -0.54 -2.54 8.67
C ILE A 164 -0.94 -3.91 9.24
N PRO A 165 -0.03 -4.75 9.76
CA PRO A 165 -0.40 -6.05 10.29
C PRO A 165 -1.40 -5.97 11.44
N TYR A 166 -1.26 -4.99 12.32
CA TYR A 166 -2.22 -4.79 13.40
C TYR A 166 -3.59 -4.29 12.90
N CYS A 167 -3.62 -3.43 11.89
CA CYS A 167 -4.86 -3.01 11.26
C CYS A 167 -5.60 -4.21 10.64
N ILE A 168 -4.87 -5.12 9.97
CA ILE A 168 -5.42 -6.35 9.39
C ILE A 168 -5.96 -7.28 10.48
N ASP A 169 -5.26 -7.44 11.62
CA ASP A 169 -5.76 -8.19 12.78
C ASP A 169 -7.11 -7.63 13.27
N LEU A 170 -7.23 -6.29 13.37
CA LEU A 170 -8.43 -5.61 13.87
C LEU A 170 -9.66 -5.78 12.96
N ILE A 171 -9.46 -5.93 11.67
CA ILE A 171 -10.55 -6.16 10.70
C ILE A 171 -10.84 -7.65 10.45
N GLY A 172 -10.19 -8.54 11.23
CA GLY A 172 -10.41 -9.99 11.17
C GLY A 172 -9.69 -10.69 10.02
N GLY A 173 -8.59 -10.11 9.54
CA GLY A 173 -7.68 -10.72 8.58
C GLY A 173 -6.69 -11.69 9.22
N PRO A 174 -5.76 -12.29 8.44
CA PRO A 174 -4.77 -13.23 8.93
C PRO A 174 -3.69 -12.49 9.76
N PHE A 175 -3.08 -13.21 10.69
CA PHE A 175 -1.89 -12.73 11.38
C PHE A 175 -0.71 -12.66 10.41
N ILE A 176 -0.10 -11.49 10.29
CA ILE A 176 1.05 -11.22 9.41
C ILE A 176 2.30 -11.07 10.26
N GLU A 177 3.31 -11.88 9.97
CA GLU A 177 4.63 -11.83 10.60
C GLU A 177 5.66 -11.25 9.64
N THR A 178 6.52 -10.37 10.15
CA THR A 178 7.54 -9.67 9.35
C THR A 178 8.95 -9.95 9.87
N ASP A 179 9.91 -9.87 8.97
CA ASP A 179 11.33 -9.83 9.35
C ASP A 179 11.61 -8.50 10.09
N PRO A 180 11.93 -8.55 11.39
CA PRO A 180 12.16 -7.34 12.18
C PRO A 180 13.43 -6.57 11.77
N SER A 181 14.31 -7.16 10.97
CA SER A 181 15.46 -6.44 10.40
C SER A 181 15.05 -5.49 9.28
N VAL A 182 13.91 -5.73 8.61
CA VAL A 182 13.33 -4.87 7.58
C VAL A 182 12.32 -3.92 8.20
N VAL A 183 11.25 -4.46 8.78
CA VAL A 183 10.20 -3.70 9.46
C VAL A 183 9.73 -4.44 10.71
N LYS A 184 9.83 -3.76 11.85
CA LYS A 184 9.27 -4.25 13.10
C LYS A 184 7.81 -3.83 13.21
N THR A 185 6.90 -4.79 13.24
CA THR A 185 5.48 -4.51 13.44
C THR A 185 5.17 -4.16 14.88
N PHE A 186 4.24 -3.24 15.07
CA PHE A 186 3.76 -2.84 16.38
C PHE A 186 2.35 -3.40 16.62
N ARG A 187 2.20 -4.11 17.73
CA ARG A 187 0.91 -4.54 18.26
C ARG A 187 0.82 -4.15 19.73
N PRO A 188 -0.19 -3.39 20.16
CA PRO A 188 -0.40 -3.09 21.57
C PRO A 188 -0.51 -4.39 22.39
N LYS A 189 0.08 -4.40 23.59
CA LYS A 189 -0.14 -5.51 24.53
C LYS A 189 -1.64 -5.57 24.84
N LYS A 190 -2.25 -6.74 24.74
CA LYS A 190 -3.59 -6.95 25.31
C LYS A 190 -3.46 -6.80 26.82
N ASN A 191 -4.17 -5.83 27.39
CA ASN A 191 -4.35 -5.71 28.85
C ASN A 191 -5.15 -6.90 29.39
#